data_31ceeb66d72af6d4f15fda641cb0ccda
#
_entry.id   31ceeb66d72af6d4f15fda641cb0ccda
#
_cell.length_a   1.000
_cell.length_b   1.000
_cell.length_c   1.000
_cell.angle_alpha   90.00
_cell.angle_beta   90.00
_cell.angle_gamma   90.00
#
_symmetry.space_group_name_H-M   'P 1'
#
loop_
_entity.id
_entity.type
_entity.pdbx_description
1 polymer ?
#
loop_
_entity_poly.entity_id
_entity_poly.type
_entity_poly.pdbx_seq_one_letter_code
_entity_poly.pdbx_strand_id
1 'polypeptide(L)'
;MKTNLKTNRLYDVNFIENTWIDLKDGNKLAATVWLPTSRNEKFPTILEYIPYRKRDATAIRDSTMHPFYASNGYACIRVDMRGSGDSDGIMKDEYLPQETKDGIEIINWITKQNWSDGKVGMTDVSWGGIVCLQMAILQPKELKAIIPVHYSLERYYDDAGYFLGCYPGQTVGWGALMEGFNLRPPDPLISGKNWKNKWINRLHKTDSFLKIWLSHQQNDKYWLETSISQNYSKINIPVLAFGGWADCWPNSVINLLKNIDSKSYGVVGPW
;
A
#
# COMPACT_ATOMS: atom_id res chain seq x y z
N MET A 1 -16.82 -11.87 27.13
CA MET A 1 -17.00 -10.43 27.30
C MET A 1 -17.73 -9.88 26.10
N LYS A 2 -18.98 -9.42 26.23
CA LYS A 2 -19.66 -8.71 25.14
C LYS A 2 -19.12 -7.27 25.16
N THR A 3 -18.20 -6.96 24.25
CA THR A 3 -17.80 -5.57 24.01
C THR A 3 -18.98 -4.86 23.34
N ASN A 4 -19.65 -3.99 24.08
CA ASN A 4 -20.59 -3.02 23.51
C ASN A 4 -19.77 -2.00 22.69
N LEU A 5 -19.36 -2.38 21.49
CA LEU A 5 -18.95 -1.41 20.49
C LEU A 5 -20.18 -0.56 20.17
N LYS A 6 -20.20 0.67 20.66
CA LYS A 6 -21.18 1.68 20.22
C LYS A 6 -20.92 1.94 18.73
N THR A 7 -21.68 1.27 17.88
CA THR A 7 -21.68 1.48 16.43
C THR A 7 -22.60 2.64 16.07
N ASN A 8 -22.45 3.79 16.71
CA ASN A 8 -23.11 5.00 16.21
C ASN A 8 -22.32 5.46 14.99
N ARG A 9 -22.76 5.01 13.84
CA ARG A 9 -22.28 5.55 12.56
C ARG A 9 -22.66 7.03 12.51
N LEU A 10 -21.66 7.88 12.27
CA LEU A 10 -21.86 9.34 12.18
C LEU A 10 -22.39 9.73 10.80
N TYR A 11 -22.06 8.96 9.77
CA TYR A 11 -22.37 9.24 8.38
C TYR A 11 -22.86 7.99 7.63
N ASP A 12 -23.76 8.18 6.69
CA ASP A 12 -23.96 7.24 5.60
C ASP A 12 -22.76 7.26 4.66
N VAL A 13 -22.57 6.19 3.91
CA VAL A 13 -21.39 6.03 3.05
C VAL A 13 -21.80 5.97 1.59
N ASN A 14 -21.25 6.85 0.78
CA ASN A 14 -21.32 6.79 -0.66
C ASN A 14 -20.15 5.96 -1.21
N PHE A 15 -20.46 4.95 -2.02
CA PHE A 15 -19.48 4.04 -2.60
C PHE A 15 -19.28 4.34 -4.09
N ILE A 16 -18.02 4.57 -4.48
CA ILE A 16 -17.60 4.75 -5.87
C ILE A 16 -16.70 3.57 -6.24
N GLU A 17 -17.25 2.64 -7.01
CA GLU A 17 -16.59 1.38 -7.36
C GLU A 17 -15.27 1.60 -8.08
N ASN A 18 -15.23 2.57 -8.99
CA ASN A 18 -14.01 2.94 -9.68
C ASN A 18 -13.96 4.43 -10.02
N THR A 19 -12.82 5.02 -9.77
CA THR A 19 -12.39 6.31 -10.31
C THR A 19 -10.97 6.20 -10.84
N TRP A 20 -10.61 7.10 -11.78
CA TRP A 20 -9.29 7.12 -12.36
C TRP A 20 -8.48 8.28 -11.78
N ILE A 21 -7.24 7.97 -11.41
CA ILE A 21 -6.24 8.96 -11.02
C ILE A 21 -5.27 9.10 -12.20
N ASP A 22 -5.35 10.23 -12.90
CA ASP A 22 -4.45 10.53 -14.00
C ASP A 22 -3.07 10.93 -13.46
N LEU A 23 -2.03 10.23 -13.90
CA LEU A 23 -0.64 10.54 -13.59
C LEU A 23 -0.01 11.42 -14.68
N LYS A 24 1.03 12.15 -14.33
CA LYS A 24 1.72 13.08 -15.25
C LYS A 24 2.32 12.41 -16.48
N ASP A 25 2.66 11.12 -16.39
CA ASP A 25 3.22 10.34 -17.49
C ASP A 25 2.15 9.73 -18.42
N GLY A 26 0.88 10.08 -18.18
CA GLY A 26 -0.26 9.60 -18.99
C GLY A 26 -0.86 8.26 -18.56
N ASN A 27 -0.26 7.56 -17.60
CA ASN A 27 -0.87 6.37 -17.02
C ASN A 27 -2.02 6.77 -16.07
N LYS A 28 -2.97 5.85 -15.90
CA LYS A 28 -4.11 6.01 -14.99
C LYS A 28 -4.09 4.92 -13.94
N LEU A 29 -4.24 5.30 -12.68
CA LEU A 29 -4.42 4.35 -11.59
C LEU A 29 -5.90 4.19 -11.25
N ALA A 30 -6.33 2.95 -11.05
CA ALA A 30 -7.69 2.61 -10.69
C ALA A 30 -7.86 2.68 -9.17
N ALA A 31 -8.87 3.42 -8.71
CA ALA A 31 -9.17 3.57 -7.31
C ALA A 31 -10.63 3.28 -6.99
N THR A 32 -10.89 2.72 -5.83
CA THR A 32 -12.22 2.62 -5.21
C THR A 32 -12.29 3.64 -4.08
N VAL A 33 -13.45 4.31 -3.93
CA VAL A 33 -13.60 5.37 -2.93
C VAL A 33 -14.85 5.15 -2.09
N TRP A 34 -14.74 5.34 -0.79
CA TRP A 34 -15.85 5.38 0.18
C TRP A 34 -15.86 6.76 0.84
N LEU A 35 -16.95 7.48 0.67
CA LEU A 35 -17.09 8.86 1.15
C LEU A 35 -18.19 8.96 2.21
N PRO A 36 -17.93 9.64 3.33
CA PRO A 36 -19.01 10.06 4.21
C PRO A 36 -20.01 10.93 3.44
N THR A 37 -21.30 10.69 3.62
CA THR A 37 -22.32 11.49 2.97
C THR A 37 -22.55 12.78 3.73
N SER A 38 -22.08 13.89 3.17
CA SER A 38 -22.33 15.24 3.68
C SER A 38 -22.42 16.22 2.52
N ARG A 39 -23.19 17.32 2.72
CA ARG A 39 -23.35 18.35 1.68
C ARG A 39 -22.25 19.40 1.71
N ASN A 40 -21.69 19.68 2.89
CA ASN A 40 -20.81 20.85 3.09
C ASN A 40 -19.49 20.53 3.81
N GLU A 41 -19.30 19.32 4.28
CA GLU A 41 -18.10 18.94 5.03
C GLU A 41 -17.03 18.36 4.12
N LYS A 42 -15.78 18.62 4.49
CA LYS A 42 -14.61 18.01 3.88
C LYS A 42 -13.96 17.08 4.92
N PHE A 43 -13.41 15.98 4.45
CA PHE A 43 -12.92 14.91 5.31
C PHE A 43 -11.43 14.67 5.13
N PRO A 44 -10.71 14.33 6.21
CA PRO A 44 -9.37 13.75 6.09
C PRO A 44 -9.48 12.41 5.37
N THR A 45 -8.46 12.08 4.60
CA THR A 45 -8.47 10.88 3.75
C THR A 45 -7.58 9.80 4.32
N ILE A 46 -8.07 8.57 4.33
CA ILE A 46 -7.28 7.36 4.54
C ILE A 46 -6.98 6.75 3.18
N LEU A 47 -5.69 6.69 2.82
CA LEU A 47 -5.18 6.09 1.60
C LEU A 47 -4.64 4.70 1.88
N GLU A 48 -5.11 3.73 1.11
CA GLU A 48 -4.51 2.41 0.96
C GLU A 48 -3.98 2.26 -0.48
N TYR A 49 -2.69 1.99 -0.63
CA TYR A 49 -2.01 1.95 -1.92
C TYR A 49 -1.12 0.71 -2.00
N ILE A 50 -1.62 -0.35 -2.65
CA ILE A 50 -1.08 -1.72 -2.57
C ILE A 50 -1.35 -2.50 -3.87
N PRO A 51 -0.50 -3.49 -4.26
CA PRO A 51 -0.65 -4.19 -5.54
C PRO A 51 -1.61 -5.39 -5.50
N TYR A 52 -2.35 -5.64 -4.42
CA TYR A 52 -3.13 -6.88 -4.24
C TYR A 52 -4.51 -6.85 -4.87
N ARG A 53 -4.74 -6.06 -5.91
CA ARG A 53 -5.95 -6.05 -6.74
C ARG A 53 -7.24 -5.78 -5.95
N LYS A 54 -7.69 -4.54 -5.94
CA LYS A 54 -8.85 -4.04 -5.18
C LYS A 54 -10.17 -4.77 -5.46
N ARG A 55 -10.30 -5.46 -6.59
CA ARG A 55 -11.56 -6.12 -6.99
C ARG A 55 -11.58 -7.62 -6.73
N ASP A 56 -10.48 -8.24 -6.34
CA ASP A 56 -10.45 -9.66 -6.05
C ASP A 56 -9.70 -10.01 -4.74
N ALA A 57 -8.38 -9.90 -4.65
CA ALA A 57 -7.65 -10.44 -3.52
C ALA A 57 -7.96 -9.76 -2.17
N THR A 58 -8.16 -8.43 -2.16
CA THR A 58 -8.47 -7.67 -0.93
C THR A 58 -9.93 -7.23 -0.81
N ALA A 59 -10.75 -7.47 -1.81
CA ALA A 59 -12.10 -6.92 -1.91
C ALA A 59 -12.99 -7.22 -0.68
N ILE A 60 -12.91 -8.42 -0.09
CA ILE A 60 -13.72 -8.79 1.09
C ILE A 60 -13.29 -7.97 2.31
N ARG A 61 -12.00 -7.87 2.58
CA ARG A 61 -11.46 -7.04 3.66
C ARG A 61 -11.86 -5.57 3.46
N ASP A 62 -11.64 -5.07 2.28
CA ASP A 62 -11.88 -3.66 1.92
C ASP A 62 -13.36 -3.28 2.09
N SER A 63 -14.28 -4.22 1.76
CA SER A 63 -15.74 -4.02 1.91
C SER A 63 -16.22 -3.90 3.35
N THR A 64 -15.42 -4.29 4.32
CA THR A 64 -15.72 -4.16 5.76
C THR A 64 -14.99 -3.00 6.41
N MET A 65 -13.72 -2.84 6.11
CA MET A 65 -12.83 -1.88 6.76
C MET A 65 -13.09 -0.44 6.30
N HIS A 66 -13.10 -0.20 4.99
CA HIS A 66 -13.26 1.17 4.48
C HIS A 66 -14.64 1.80 4.75
N PRO A 67 -15.78 1.07 4.63
CA PRO A 67 -17.07 1.62 5.05
C PRO A 67 -17.12 1.97 6.54
N PHE A 68 -16.42 1.21 7.40
CA PHE A 68 -16.33 1.54 8.82
C PHE A 68 -15.62 2.88 9.02
N TYR A 69 -14.46 3.09 8.40
CA TYR A 69 -13.76 4.36 8.51
C TYR A 69 -14.57 5.51 7.90
N ALA A 70 -15.20 5.29 6.74
CA ALA A 70 -16.01 6.31 6.10
C ALA A 70 -17.23 6.70 6.95
N SER A 71 -17.91 5.73 7.57
CA SER A 71 -19.02 6.05 8.49
C SER A 71 -18.58 6.80 9.75
N ASN A 72 -17.28 6.87 10.04
CA ASN A 72 -16.69 7.62 11.14
C ASN A 72 -16.00 8.93 10.71
N GLY A 73 -16.27 9.42 9.51
CA GLY A 73 -15.84 10.75 9.07
C GLY A 73 -14.48 10.80 8.37
N TYR A 74 -14.05 9.71 7.75
CA TYR A 74 -12.87 9.68 6.87
C TYR A 74 -13.26 9.36 5.43
N ALA A 75 -12.81 10.14 4.47
CA ALA A 75 -12.81 9.67 3.09
C ALA A 75 -11.79 8.52 2.96
N CYS A 76 -12.18 7.40 2.37
CA CYS A 76 -11.29 6.26 2.19
C CYS A 76 -11.06 6.00 0.71
N ILE A 77 -9.82 5.77 0.33
CA ILE A 77 -9.45 5.47 -1.04
C ILE A 77 -8.49 4.28 -1.10
N ARG A 78 -8.85 3.29 -1.91
CA ARG A 78 -8.06 2.10 -2.19
C ARG A 78 -7.58 2.15 -3.64
N VAL A 79 -6.27 2.23 -3.83
CA VAL A 79 -5.66 2.39 -5.16
C VAL A 79 -4.87 1.14 -5.53
N ASP A 80 -5.13 0.59 -6.72
CA ASP A 80 -4.26 -0.42 -7.31
C ASP A 80 -2.96 0.23 -7.80
N MET A 81 -1.82 -0.34 -7.44
CA MET A 81 -0.52 0.15 -7.90
C MET A 81 -0.38 0.04 -9.42
N ARG A 82 0.53 0.82 -9.98
CA ARG A 82 0.95 0.75 -11.39
C ARG A 82 1.23 -0.69 -11.78
N GLY A 83 0.61 -1.16 -12.85
CA GLY A 83 0.79 -2.52 -13.38
C GLY A 83 0.02 -3.61 -12.62
N SER A 84 -0.69 -3.27 -11.54
CA SER A 84 -1.55 -4.20 -10.80
C SER A 84 -3.02 -3.92 -11.05
N GLY A 85 -3.86 -4.96 -10.88
CA GLY A 85 -5.31 -4.86 -10.98
C GLY A 85 -5.77 -4.16 -12.25
N ASP A 86 -6.58 -3.11 -12.08
CA ASP A 86 -7.14 -2.36 -13.20
C ASP A 86 -6.26 -1.16 -13.63
N SER A 87 -5.21 -0.83 -12.87
CA SER A 87 -4.30 0.30 -13.14
C SER A 87 -3.48 0.09 -14.42
N ASP A 88 -3.08 1.18 -15.07
CA ASP A 88 -2.19 1.15 -16.23
C ASP A 88 -0.73 0.82 -15.84
N GLY A 89 0.09 0.58 -16.84
CA GLY A 89 1.53 0.39 -16.69
C GLY A 89 1.94 -1.07 -16.43
N ILE A 90 3.19 -1.22 -16.05
CA ILE A 90 3.85 -2.51 -15.77
C ILE A 90 4.50 -2.40 -14.38
N MET A 91 4.27 -3.37 -13.52
CA MET A 91 5.01 -3.55 -12.30
C MET A 91 6.31 -4.28 -12.63
N LYS A 92 7.43 -3.64 -12.35
CA LYS A 92 8.74 -4.18 -12.75
C LYS A 92 9.43 -4.92 -11.60
N ASP A 93 9.21 -4.49 -10.38
CA ASP A 93 9.80 -5.04 -9.16
C ASP A 93 9.12 -4.44 -7.93
N GLU A 94 9.52 -4.87 -6.73
CA GLU A 94 9.01 -4.37 -5.44
C GLU A 94 9.69 -3.08 -5.01
N TYR A 95 8.91 -2.20 -4.37
CA TYR A 95 9.36 -1.01 -3.62
C TYR A 95 10.18 -0.02 -4.45
N LEU A 96 10.02 -0.02 -5.75
CA LEU A 96 10.74 0.86 -6.64
C LEU A 96 10.41 2.35 -6.36
N PRO A 97 11.36 3.26 -6.62
CA PRO A 97 11.11 4.70 -6.52
C PRO A 97 9.91 5.20 -7.35
N GLN A 98 9.48 4.45 -8.35
CA GLN A 98 8.28 4.77 -9.13
C GLN A 98 7.01 4.64 -8.29
N GLU A 99 6.93 3.67 -7.37
CA GLU A 99 5.76 3.51 -6.50
C GLU A 99 5.56 4.73 -5.62
N THR A 100 6.63 5.23 -5.01
CA THR A 100 6.54 6.43 -4.17
C THR A 100 6.31 7.71 -4.97
N LYS A 101 6.83 7.82 -6.20
CA LYS A 101 6.48 8.93 -7.11
C LYS A 101 4.99 8.93 -7.44
N ASP A 102 4.44 7.77 -7.80
CA ASP A 102 3.01 7.62 -8.03
C ASP A 102 2.21 7.93 -6.75
N GLY A 103 2.68 7.49 -5.59
CA GLY A 103 2.10 7.79 -4.28
C GLY A 103 2.00 9.29 -4.00
N ILE A 104 3.03 10.06 -4.33
CA ILE A 104 2.99 11.54 -4.25
C ILE A 104 1.93 12.12 -5.20
N GLU A 105 1.81 11.59 -6.41
CA GLU A 105 0.79 12.05 -7.35
C GLU A 105 -0.63 11.71 -6.89
N ILE A 106 -0.83 10.54 -6.27
CA ILE A 106 -2.09 10.14 -5.63
C ILE A 106 -2.46 11.12 -4.51
N ILE A 107 -1.52 11.43 -3.60
CA ILE A 107 -1.76 12.39 -2.51
C ILE A 107 -2.14 13.75 -3.09
N ASN A 108 -1.43 14.23 -4.11
CA ASN A 108 -1.74 15.50 -4.78
C ASN A 108 -3.10 15.49 -5.47
N TRP A 109 -3.54 14.35 -6.01
CA TRP A 109 -4.88 14.18 -6.58
C TRP A 109 -5.95 14.22 -5.49
N ILE A 110 -5.75 13.53 -4.37
CA ILE A 110 -6.66 13.52 -3.22
C ILE A 110 -6.91 14.93 -2.70
N THR A 111 -5.87 15.73 -2.53
CA THR A 111 -5.99 17.09 -1.97
C THR A 111 -6.77 18.06 -2.85
N LYS A 112 -6.93 17.76 -4.13
CA LYS A 112 -7.71 18.57 -5.08
C LYS A 112 -9.18 18.17 -5.15
N GLN A 113 -9.58 17.10 -4.49
CA GLN A 113 -10.96 16.66 -4.51
C GLN A 113 -11.84 17.58 -3.64
N ASN A 114 -13.06 17.82 -4.08
CA ASN A 114 -13.99 18.69 -3.38
C ASN A 114 -14.40 18.19 -1.97
N TRP A 115 -14.30 16.89 -1.75
CA TRP A 115 -14.59 16.22 -0.47
C TRP A 115 -13.39 16.17 0.47
N SER A 116 -12.19 16.50 0.03
CA SER A 116 -10.95 16.41 0.84
C SER A 116 -10.69 17.70 1.64
N ASP A 117 -10.27 17.54 2.90
CA ASP A 117 -9.76 18.64 3.74
C ASP A 117 -8.26 18.90 3.54
N GLY A 118 -7.62 18.16 2.63
CA GLY A 118 -6.19 18.28 2.31
C GLY A 118 -5.25 17.48 3.23
N LYS A 119 -5.77 16.74 4.20
CA LYS A 119 -4.97 15.87 5.07
C LYS A 119 -5.12 14.42 4.66
N VAL A 120 -4.00 13.71 4.59
CA VAL A 120 -3.94 12.29 4.22
C VAL A 120 -3.26 11.51 5.34
N GLY A 121 -3.88 10.40 5.74
CA GLY A 121 -3.23 9.32 6.48
C GLY A 121 -3.08 8.12 5.55
N MET A 122 -2.05 7.30 5.76
CA MET A 122 -1.92 6.02 5.05
C MET A 122 -2.02 4.86 6.02
N THR A 123 -2.73 3.82 5.61
CA THR A 123 -2.73 2.53 6.31
C THR A 123 -2.66 1.42 5.29
N ASP A 124 -1.83 0.42 5.55
CA ASP A 124 -1.74 -0.70 4.65
C ASP A 124 -0.98 -1.88 5.28
N VAL A 125 -1.11 -3.06 4.66
CA VAL A 125 -0.51 -4.30 5.12
C VAL A 125 0.60 -4.76 4.18
N SER A 126 1.65 -5.38 4.75
CA SER A 126 2.73 -6.04 4.01
C SER A 126 3.45 -5.06 3.07
N TRP A 127 3.43 -5.29 1.75
CA TRP A 127 3.96 -4.37 0.75
C TRP A 127 3.50 -2.92 0.98
N GLY A 128 2.20 -2.73 1.19
CA GLY A 128 1.66 -1.39 1.46
C GLY A 128 2.13 -0.81 2.79
N GLY A 129 2.39 -1.64 3.80
CA GLY A 129 3.01 -1.19 5.06
C GLY A 129 4.41 -0.65 4.86
N ILE A 130 5.21 -1.28 4.01
CA ILE A 130 6.54 -0.78 3.61
C ILE A 130 6.41 0.52 2.82
N VAL A 131 5.47 0.60 1.87
CA VAL A 131 5.21 1.83 1.10
C VAL A 131 4.74 2.97 2.00
N CYS A 132 3.93 2.72 3.05
CA CYS A 132 3.59 3.73 4.05
C CYS A 132 4.85 4.35 4.68
N LEU A 133 5.83 3.52 5.05
CA LEU A 133 7.10 3.96 5.63
C LEU A 133 7.96 4.70 4.60
N GLN A 134 8.05 4.21 3.36
CA GLN A 134 8.76 4.89 2.27
C GLN A 134 8.15 6.26 1.97
N MET A 135 6.82 6.38 1.98
CA MET A 135 6.13 7.65 1.83
C MET A 135 6.41 8.61 2.98
N ALA A 136 6.46 8.12 4.22
CA ALA A 136 6.83 8.92 5.39
C ALA A 136 8.28 9.44 5.30
N ILE A 137 9.21 8.65 4.76
CA ILE A 137 10.60 9.07 4.49
C ILE A 137 10.67 10.22 3.48
N LEU A 138 9.77 10.30 2.51
CA LEU A 138 9.70 11.38 1.52
C LEU A 138 9.03 12.65 2.06
N GLN A 139 8.36 12.58 3.20
CA GLN A 139 7.77 13.71 3.93
C GLN A 139 6.82 14.61 3.10
N PRO A 140 5.87 14.06 2.31
CA PRO A 140 4.91 14.93 1.65
C PRO A 140 4.08 15.67 2.72
N LYS A 141 3.97 16.98 2.59
CA LYS A 141 3.38 17.86 3.62
C LYS A 141 1.93 17.51 3.97
N GLU A 142 1.21 16.90 3.06
CA GLU A 142 -0.18 16.49 3.22
C GLU A 142 -0.32 15.17 4.00
N LEU A 143 0.72 14.33 4.05
CA LEU A 143 0.74 13.09 4.83
C LEU A 143 0.92 13.42 6.31
N LYS A 144 -0.07 13.07 7.14
CA LYS A 144 -0.13 13.47 8.55
C LYS A 144 0.16 12.36 9.54
N ALA A 145 -0.11 11.12 9.18
CA ALA A 145 0.15 9.94 9.98
C ALA A 145 0.17 8.69 9.11
N ILE A 146 0.81 7.63 9.60
CA ILE A 146 0.79 6.32 8.96
C ILE A 146 0.47 5.20 9.95
N ILE A 147 -0.16 4.15 9.44
CA ILE A 147 -0.44 2.90 10.16
C ILE A 147 0.11 1.73 9.34
N PRO A 148 1.41 1.46 9.38
CA PRO A 148 1.98 0.29 8.71
C PRO A 148 1.63 -0.98 9.50
N VAL A 149 1.16 -2.01 8.78
CA VAL A 149 0.71 -3.29 9.34
C VAL A 149 1.51 -4.42 8.72
N HIS A 150 2.10 -5.31 9.53
CA HIS A 150 2.88 -6.47 9.08
C HIS A 150 3.87 -6.12 7.95
N TYR A 151 4.99 -5.54 8.29
CA TYR A 151 5.96 -4.98 7.35
C TYR A 151 7.39 -5.35 7.72
N SER A 152 8.26 -5.38 6.73
CA SER A 152 9.71 -5.49 6.87
C SER A 152 10.37 -4.10 6.97
N LEU A 153 11.56 -4.05 7.54
CA LEU A 153 12.41 -2.85 7.60
C LEU A 153 13.70 -3.03 6.82
N GLU A 154 14.10 -4.27 6.60
CA GLU A 154 15.34 -4.69 5.95
C GLU A 154 15.03 -5.66 4.83
N ARG A 155 15.15 -5.20 3.59
CA ARG A 155 14.75 -6.00 2.45
C ARG A 155 15.63 -7.24 2.23
N TYR A 156 16.93 -7.11 2.45
CA TYR A 156 17.87 -8.22 2.26
C TYR A 156 17.75 -9.32 3.30
N TYR A 157 17.60 -8.94 4.58
CA TYR A 157 17.63 -9.89 5.69
C TYR A 157 16.26 -10.40 6.12
N ASP A 158 15.21 -9.60 5.93
CA ASP A 158 13.89 -9.88 6.50
C ASP A 158 12.80 -10.10 5.46
N ASP A 159 13.00 -9.71 4.18
CA ASP A 159 11.94 -9.70 3.17
C ASP A 159 12.24 -10.65 1.99
N ALA A 160 12.33 -10.13 0.79
CA ALA A 160 12.56 -10.92 -0.42
C ALA A 160 14.02 -11.33 -0.63
N GLY A 161 14.88 -11.13 0.35
CA GLY A 161 16.32 -11.38 0.27
C GLY A 161 16.78 -12.69 0.89
N TYR A 162 17.92 -12.64 1.55
CA TYR A 162 18.67 -13.80 2.01
C TYR A 162 18.66 -13.90 3.54
N PHE A 163 17.77 -14.71 4.08
CA PHE A 163 17.70 -14.94 5.51
C PHE A 163 18.85 -15.87 5.96
N LEU A 164 19.67 -15.38 6.88
CA LEU A 164 20.88 -16.09 7.36
C LEU A 164 21.81 -16.57 6.24
N GLY A 165 21.87 -15.83 5.13
CA GLY A 165 22.69 -16.17 3.97
C GLY A 165 22.06 -17.20 3.01
N CYS A 166 20.84 -17.63 3.28
CA CYS A 166 20.10 -18.56 2.44
C CYS A 166 18.90 -17.88 1.79
N TYR A 167 18.63 -18.19 0.54
CA TYR A 167 17.42 -17.74 -0.14
C TYR A 167 16.23 -18.64 0.25
N PRO A 168 15.24 -18.16 1.00
CA PRO A 168 14.21 -19.01 1.56
C PRO A 168 13.16 -19.40 0.52
N GLY A 169 12.64 -20.65 0.63
CA GLY A 169 11.62 -21.16 -0.27
C GLY A 169 10.32 -20.33 -0.27
N GLN A 170 9.98 -19.70 0.87
CA GLN A 170 8.83 -18.78 0.95
C GLN A 170 8.97 -17.57 0.02
N THR A 171 10.18 -17.06 -0.20
CA THR A 171 10.44 -15.94 -1.13
C THR A 171 10.20 -16.37 -2.58
N VAL A 172 10.55 -17.64 -2.92
CA VAL A 172 10.20 -18.21 -4.23
C VAL A 172 8.69 -18.26 -4.41
N GLY A 173 7.97 -18.74 -3.39
CA GLY A 173 6.50 -18.76 -3.38
C GLY A 173 5.89 -17.38 -3.51
N TRP A 174 6.46 -16.39 -2.81
CA TRP A 174 6.01 -14.99 -2.86
C TRP A 174 6.20 -14.38 -4.25
N GLY A 175 7.38 -14.53 -4.86
CA GLY A 175 7.63 -14.05 -6.23
C GLY A 175 6.66 -14.64 -7.24
N ALA A 176 6.43 -15.95 -7.20
CA ALA A 176 5.48 -16.62 -8.07
C ALA A 176 4.03 -16.15 -7.84
N LEU A 177 3.63 -15.91 -6.59
CA LEU A 177 2.30 -15.38 -6.25
C LEU A 177 2.11 -13.97 -6.82
N MET A 178 3.08 -13.08 -6.66
CA MET A 178 3.00 -11.71 -7.16
C MET A 178 3.02 -11.64 -8.69
N GLU A 179 3.83 -12.47 -9.34
CA GLU A 179 3.76 -12.64 -10.79
C GLU A 179 2.34 -13.09 -11.20
N GLY A 180 1.77 -14.09 -10.49
CA GLY A 180 0.41 -14.55 -10.72
C GLY A 180 -0.64 -13.43 -10.57
N PHE A 181 -0.54 -12.57 -9.57
CA PHE A 181 -1.43 -11.43 -9.40
C PHE A 181 -1.29 -10.40 -10.53
N ASN A 182 -0.07 -10.05 -10.89
CA ASN A 182 0.20 -9.01 -11.89
C ASN A 182 -0.15 -9.46 -13.31
N LEU A 183 -0.01 -10.74 -13.60
CA LEU A 183 -0.30 -11.32 -14.93
C LEU A 183 -1.77 -11.69 -15.14
N ARG A 184 -2.65 -11.54 -14.13
CA ARG A 184 -4.10 -11.67 -14.30
C ARG A 184 -4.65 -10.50 -15.13
N PRO A 185 -5.70 -10.73 -15.93
CA PRO A 185 -6.33 -9.66 -16.70
C PRO A 185 -6.91 -8.56 -15.81
N PRO A 186 -6.91 -7.31 -16.24
CA PRO A 186 -7.74 -6.27 -15.64
C PRO A 186 -9.22 -6.58 -15.92
N ASP A 187 -10.11 -6.02 -15.11
CA ASP A 187 -11.56 -6.21 -15.29
C ASP A 187 -12.04 -5.54 -16.58
N PRO A 188 -12.67 -6.29 -17.51
CA PRO A 188 -13.21 -5.73 -18.75
C PRO A 188 -14.27 -4.64 -18.52
N LEU A 189 -15.05 -4.71 -17.44
CA LEU A 189 -16.06 -3.71 -17.10
C LEU A 189 -15.44 -2.36 -16.73
N ILE A 190 -14.27 -2.38 -16.11
CA ILE A 190 -13.52 -1.18 -15.69
C ILE A 190 -12.61 -0.69 -16.81
N SER A 191 -11.84 -1.58 -17.41
CA SER A 191 -10.84 -1.26 -18.44
C SER A 191 -11.45 -1.07 -19.83
N GLY A 192 -12.74 -1.41 -20.02
CA GLY A 192 -13.45 -1.28 -21.28
C GLY A 192 -12.81 -2.08 -22.40
N LYS A 193 -12.99 -1.65 -23.64
CA LYS A 193 -12.53 -2.37 -24.85
C LYS A 193 -11.00 -2.63 -24.88
N ASN A 194 -10.23 -1.89 -24.11
CA ASN A 194 -8.76 -1.97 -24.12
C ASN A 194 -8.18 -3.00 -23.13
N TRP A 195 -9.01 -3.69 -22.33
CA TRP A 195 -8.56 -4.62 -21.30
C TRP A 195 -7.61 -5.71 -21.80
N LYS A 196 -7.90 -6.27 -22.99
CA LYS A 196 -7.10 -7.34 -23.59
C LYS A 196 -5.70 -6.86 -24.01
N ASN A 197 -5.61 -5.66 -24.58
CA ASN A 197 -4.32 -5.07 -24.95
C ASN A 197 -3.47 -4.75 -23.73
N LYS A 198 -4.09 -4.22 -22.65
CA LYS A 198 -3.41 -4.01 -21.36
C LYS A 198 -2.87 -5.32 -20.81
N TRP A 199 -3.67 -6.37 -20.82
CA TRP A 199 -3.28 -7.69 -20.33
C TRP A 199 -2.13 -8.28 -21.15
N ILE A 200 -2.26 -8.34 -22.48
CA ILE A 200 -1.20 -8.85 -23.38
C ILE A 200 0.10 -8.07 -23.18
N ASN A 201 0.01 -6.75 -23.05
CA ASN A 201 1.19 -5.93 -22.79
C ASN A 201 1.88 -6.28 -21.45
N ARG A 202 1.11 -6.60 -20.40
CA ARG A 202 1.67 -7.10 -19.13
C ARG A 202 2.36 -8.45 -19.32
N LEU A 203 1.70 -9.41 -19.95
CA LEU A 203 2.27 -10.73 -20.23
C LEU A 203 3.63 -10.67 -20.96
N HIS A 204 3.78 -9.71 -21.85
CA HIS A 204 5.03 -9.55 -22.63
C HIS A 204 6.13 -8.73 -21.93
N LYS A 205 5.77 -7.85 -21.00
CA LYS A 205 6.71 -6.85 -20.47
C LYS A 205 7.00 -6.97 -18.97
N THR A 206 6.31 -7.88 -18.27
CA THR A 206 6.63 -8.17 -16.86
C THR A 206 7.80 -9.13 -16.81
N ASP A 207 8.89 -8.69 -16.21
CA ASP A 207 10.03 -9.56 -15.88
C ASP A 207 9.71 -10.40 -14.63
N SER A 208 10.42 -11.52 -14.48
CA SER A 208 10.31 -12.32 -13.27
C SER A 208 11.00 -11.63 -12.09
N PHE A 209 10.27 -11.41 -11.00
CA PHE A 209 10.81 -10.88 -9.74
C PHE A 209 11.94 -11.76 -9.21
N LEU A 210 11.75 -13.08 -9.24
CA LEU A 210 12.75 -14.04 -8.80
C LEU A 210 14.07 -13.90 -9.58
N LYS A 211 14.00 -13.65 -10.90
CA LYS A 211 15.19 -13.43 -11.71
C LYS A 211 15.96 -12.20 -11.22
N ILE A 212 15.26 -11.12 -10.91
CA ILE A 212 15.85 -9.88 -10.42
C ILE A 212 16.49 -10.15 -9.04
N TRP A 213 15.71 -10.68 -8.09
CA TRP A 213 16.18 -10.90 -6.71
C TRP A 213 17.38 -11.84 -6.64
N LEU A 214 17.36 -12.93 -7.38
CA LEU A 214 18.47 -13.89 -7.45
C LEU A 214 19.73 -13.34 -8.13
N SER A 215 19.63 -12.28 -8.90
CA SER A 215 20.81 -11.61 -9.46
C SER A 215 21.57 -10.75 -8.44
N HIS A 216 20.96 -10.44 -7.28
CA HIS A 216 21.51 -9.64 -6.20
C HIS A 216 21.79 -10.50 -4.94
N GLN A 217 22.82 -11.36 -5.00
CA GLN A 217 23.13 -12.33 -3.95
C GLN A 217 23.83 -11.74 -2.70
N GLN A 218 24.23 -10.49 -2.76
CA GLN A 218 24.85 -9.79 -1.63
C GLN A 218 23.97 -8.61 -1.23
N ASN A 219 24.11 -8.14 0.02
CA ASN A 219 23.43 -6.94 0.48
C ASN A 219 24.03 -5.70 -0.20
N ASP A 220 23.75 -5.57 -1.47
CA ASP A 220 24.22 -4.49 -2.33
C ASP A 220 23.28 -3.28 -2.33
N LYS A 221 23.60 -2.30 -3.14
CA LYS A 221 22.84 -1.05 -3.28
C LYS A 221 21.36 -1.28 -3.64
N TYR A 222 21.06 -2.34 -4.39
CA TYR A 222 19.70 -2.69 -4.78
C TYR A 222 18.77 -2.91 -3.57
N TRP A 223 19.25 -3.69 -2.58
CA TRP A 223 18.50 -3.96 -1.35
C TRP A 223 18.49 -2.76 -0.40
N LEU A 224 19.64 -2.08 -0.27
CA LEU A 224 19.79 -0.95 0.66
C LEU A 224 18.90 0.24 0.27
N GLU A 225 18.79 0.58 -1.00
CA GLU A 225 18.00 1.73 -1.47
C GLU A 225 16.50 1.60 -1.17
N THR A 226 15.99 0.39 -1.03
CA THR A 226 14.58 0.12 -0.78
C THR A 226 14.30 -0.26 0.67
N SER A 227 15.32 -0.49 1.50
CA SER A 227 15.21 -0.76 2.93
C SER A 227 14.90 0.50 3.74
N ILE A 228 13.97 0.39 4.68
CA ILE A 228 13.54 1.48 5.57
C ILE A 228 14.65 1.88 6.54
N SER A 229 15.41 0.91 7.04
CA SER A 229 16.46 1.08 8.05
C SER A 229 17.52 2.12 7.70
N GLN A 230 17.73 2.38 6.43
CA GLN A 230 18.68 3.40 5.98
C GLN A 230 18.21 4.84 6.23
N ASN A 231 16.93 5.05 6.59
CA ASN A 231 16.30 6.37 6.61
C ASN A 231 15.36 6.61 7.80
N TYR A 232 15.51 5.91 8.92
CA TYR A 232 14.65 6.08 10.10
C TYR A 232 14.50 7.55 10.55
N SER A 233 15.60 8.31 10.56
CA SER A 233 15.62 9.72 10.99
C SER A 233 14.75 10.65 10.14
N LYS A 234 14.32 10.20 8.96
CA LYS A 234 13.42 10.98 8.09
C LYS A 234 11.94 10.76 8.41
N ILE A 235 11.61 9.75 9.23
CA ILE A 235 10.22 9.49 9.63
C ILE A 235 9.85 10.43 10.79
N ASN A 236 9.27 11.58 10.47
CA ASN A 236 8.97 12.65 11.43
C ASN A 236 7.47 12.86 11.69
N ILE A 237 6.61 12.02 11.12
CA ILE A 237 5.15 12.04 11.33
C ILE A 237 4.74 10.96 12.32
N PRO A 238 3.56 11.07 12.98
CA PRO A 238 3.04 10.04 13.86
C PRO A 238 2.90 8.67 13.19
N VAL A 239 3.31 7.63 13.92
CA VAL A 239 3.24 6.23 13.47
C VAL A 239 2.49 5.39 14.49
N LEU A 240 1.49 4.63 14.03
CA LEU A 240 0.89 3.54 14.78
C LEU A 240 1.21 2.22 14.09
N ALA A 241 2.18 1.49 14.59
CA ALA A 241 2.72 0.29 13.98
C ALA A 241 2.02 -0.98 14.48
N PHE A 242 1.60 -1.86 13.57
CA PHE A 242 1.02 -3.15 13.92
C PHE A 242 1.88 -4.30 13.42
N GLY A 243 2.03 -5.33 14.26
CA GLY A 243 2.70 -6.59 13.94
C GLY A 243 2.14 -7.75 14.75
N GLY A 244 2.60 -8.96 14.49
CA GLY A 244 2.16 -10.16 15.18
C GLY A 244 3.31 -11.07 15.55
N TRP A 245 3.14 -11.85 16.63
CA TRP A 245 4.13 -12.85 17.04
C TRP A 245 4.20 -14.06 16.10
N ALA A 246 3.13 -14.30 15.35
CA ALA A 246 3.06 -15.36 14.34
C ALA A 246 3.36 -14.86 12.92
N ASP A 247 3.66 -13.58 12.76
CA ASP A 247 4.05 -12.96 11.49
C ASP A 247 5.50 -13.31 11.12
N CYS A 248 5.85 -13.20 9.84
CA CYS A 248 7.23 -13.39 9.36
C CYS A 248 8.17 -12.25 9.81
N TRP A 249 7.65 -11.09 10.24
CA TRP A 249 8.43 -9.94 10.72
C TRP A 249 8.10 -9.52 12.16
N PRO A 250 8.18 -10.42 13.15
CA PRO A 250 7.72 -10.15 14.52
C PRO A 250 8.49 -9.01 15.22
N ASN A 251 9.73 -8.76 14.80
CA ASN A 251 10.60 -7.74 15.39
C ASN A 251 10.43 -6.33 14.80
N SER A 252 9.72 -6.21 13.67
CA SER A 252 9.68 -4.94 12.91
C SER A 252 9.07 -3.79 13.69
N VAL A 253 8.01 -4.04 14.46
CA VAL A 253 7.39 -3.00 15.29
C VAL A 253 8.38 -2.46 16.33
N ILE A 254 9.04 -3.36 17.06
CA ILE A 254 10.01 -2.99 18.12
C ILE A 254 11.20 -2.26 17.51
N ASN A 255 11.73 -2.76 16.40
CA ASN A 255 12.87 -2.16 15.71
C ASN A 255 12.51 -0.78 15.14
N LEU A 256 11.32 -0.60 14.58
CA LEU A 256 10.87 0.70 14.09
C LEU A 256 10.80 1.72 15.25
N LEU A 257 10.08 1.39 16.32
CA LEU A 257 9.87 2.29 17.46
C LEU A 257 11.18 2.67 18.17
N LYS A 258 12.16 1.78 18.17
CA LYS A 258 13.49 2.04 18.76
C LYS A 258 14.31 3.06 17.97
N ASN A 259 14.06 3.20 16.66
CA ASN A 259 14.91 3.94 15.75
C ASN A 259 14.28 5.22 15.18
N ILE A 260 13.01 5.51 15.48
CA ILE A 260 12.33 6.75 15.06
C ILE A 260 12.06 7.64 16.26
N ASP A 261 12.26 8.96 16.08
CA ASP A 261 12.03 9.97 17.14
C ASP A 261 10.62 10.54 17.12
N SER A 262 9.84 10.26 16.08
CA SER A 262 8.47 10.76 15.97
C SER A 262 7.54 10.13 17.00
N LYS A 263 6.44 10.81 17.32
CA LYS A 263 5.37 10.27 18.19
C LYS A 263 4.86 8.95 17.59
N SER A 264 5.17 7.85 18.25
CA SER A 264 4.89 6.52 17.72
C SER A 264 4.38 5.57 18.78
N TYR A 265 3.53 4.65 18.35
CA TYR A 265 2.98 3.57 19.17
C TYR A 265 3.05 2.25 18.39
N GLY A 266 3.17 1.15 19.11
CA GLY A 266 3.19 -0.19 18.51
C GLY A 266 2.21 -1.13 19.19
N VAL A 267 1.61 -1.99 18.39
CA VAL A 267 0.76 -3.08 18.84
C VAL A 267 1.30 -4.36 18.25
N VAL A 268 1.63 -5.32 19.12
CA VAL A 268 2.02 -6.68 18.71
C VAL A 268 1.04 -7.65 19.32
N GLY A 269 0.35 -8.41 18.50
CA GLY A 269 -0.69 -9.34 18.93
C GLY A 269 -0.34 -10.81 18.68
N PRO A 270 -1.22 -11.73 19.08
CA PRO A 270 -1.00 -13.18 18.93
C PRO A 270 -1.35 -13.72 17.53
N TRP A 271 -1.46 -12.87 16.55
CA TRP A 271 -1.70 -13.19 15.15
C TRP A 271 -0.41 -13.22 14.33
#